data_afbdf710ea6be2915d62d96cbf45dbeb
#
_entry.id   afbdf710ea6be2915d62d96cbf45dbeb
#
_cell.length_a   1.000
_cell.length_b   1.000
_cell.length_c   1.000
_cell.angle_alpha   90.00
_cell.angle_beta   90.00
_cell.angle_gamma   90.00
#
_symmetry.space_group_name_H-M   'P 1'
#
loop_
_entity.id
_entity.type
_entity.pdbx_description
1 polymer ?
#
loop_
_entity_poly.entity_id
_entity_poly.type
_entity_poly.pdbx_seq_one_letter_code
_entity_poly.pdbx_strand_id
1 'polypeptide(L)'
;MQRFVHYARAYSALVPQLCSAIGCSSFFNDSNSPFSAHAERSMDVAAKVFTASIEEFYDPRTGVSHRTLSYALLDKLAEYAGLSAIDVARLSSPEGWLSEVLAMVETGYGATSDDLASLVRAMGFHAAAETIGENECSIINSVLFTEQRHTAFGDFIRRSKVAFAEGTVSPWYWIVIHGTETTTGIEVEHAADALDALNRVVAYSRLSEEQVVDLAGRGFALFSQVQTAFFSNAQKELELRPLQLVMA
;
A
#
# COMPACT_ATOMS: atom_id res chain seq x y z
N MET A 1 11.69 4.13 9.41
CA MET A 1 11.48 4.24 7.95
C MET A 1 11.75 2.94 7.19
N GLN A 2 12.89 2.29 7.35
CA GLN A 2 13.18 1.08 6.55
C GLN A 2 12.15 -0.03 6.74
N ARG A 3 11.73 -0.33 7.98
CA ARG A 3 10.67 -1.31 8.27
C ARG A 3 9.36 -0.92 7.59
N PHE A 4 9.03 0.37 7.63
CA PHE A 4 7.82 0.89 6.96
C PHE A 4 7.88 0.74 5.45
N VAL A 5 9.00 1.04 4.80
CA VAL A 5 9.16 0.82 3.35
C VAL A 5 9.02 -0.66 2.99
N HIS A 6 9.59 -1.58 3.80
CA HIS A 6 9.41 -3.02 3.58
C HIS A 6 7.95 -3.47 3.73
N TYR A 7 7.23 -2.91 4.69
CA TYR A 7 5.83 -3.16 4.93
C TYR A 7 4.97 -2.61 3.77
N ALA A 8 5.08 -1.32 3.47
CA ALA A 8 4.27 -0.67 2.44
C ALA A 8 4.43 -1.31 1.05
N ARG A 9 5.66 -1.65 0.64
CA ARG A 9 5.91 -2.25 -0.68
C ARG A 9 5.31 -3.65 -0.88
N ALA A 10 4.88 -4.34 0.19
CA ALA A 10 4.29 -5.67 0.07
C ALA A 10 2.95 -5.62 -0.67
N TYR A 11 2.22 -4.52 -0.57
CA TYR A 11 0.90 -4.35 -1.15
C TYR A 11 0.95 -4.29 -2.68
N SER A 12 1.87 -3.53 -3.26
CA SER A 12 1.93 -3.23 -4.68
C SER A 12 1.92 -4.45 -5.61
N ALA A 13 2.53 -5.57 -5.21
CA ALA A 13 2.55 -6.79 -6.00
C ALA A 13 1.31 -7.69 -5.79
N LEU A 14 0.61 -7.53 -4.66
CA LEU A 14 -0.52 -8.38 -4.28
C LEU A 14 -1.85 -7.86 -4.84
N VAL A 15 -1.98 -6.55 -5.09
CA VAL A 15 -3.17 -5.98 -5.74
C VAL A 15 -3.40 -6.56 -7.14
N PRO A 16 -2.41 -6.63 -8.07
CA PRO A 16 -2.58 -7.31 -9.35
C PRO A 16 -2.94 -8.79 -9.23
N GLN A 17 -2.44 -9.49 -8.21
CA GLN A 17 -2.81 -10.87 -7.94
C GLN A 17 -4.30 -10.98 -7.61
N LEU A 18 -4.82 -10.11 -6.74
CA LEU A 18 -6.24 -10.03 -6.45
C LEU A 18 -7.06 -9.70 -7.70
N CYS A 19 -6.62 -8.71 -8.50
CA CYS A 19 -7.28 -8.37 -9.76
C CYS A 19 -7.36 -9.56 -10.71
N SER A 20 -6.27 -10.32 -10.84
CA SER A 20 -6.24 -11.54 -11.65
C SER A 20 -7.24 -12.58 -11.15
N ALA A 21 -7.31 -12.81 -9.83
CA ALA A 21 -8.26 -13.75 -9.24
C ALA A 21 -9.71 -13.33 -9.48
N ILE A 22 -10.04 -12.03 -9.36
CA ILE A 22 -11.36 -11.48 -9.64
C ILE A 22 -11.69 -11.65 -11.13
N GLY A 23 -10.80 -11.21 -12.02
CA GLY A 23 -11.02 -11.25 -13.48
C GLY A 23 -11.19 -12.66 -14.04
N CYS A 24 -10.51 -13.65 -13.44
CA CYS A 24 -10.64 -15.05 -13.80
C CYS A 24 -11.86 -15.74 -13.17
N SER A 25 -12.60 -15.07 -12.26
CA SER A 25 -13.77 -15.68 -11.62
C SER A 25 -15.00 -15.66 -12.52
N SER A 26 -15.92 -16.57 -12.29
CA SER A 26 -17.23 -16.61 -12.97
C SER A 26 -18.38 -16.11 -12.09
N PHE A 27 -18.11 -15.60 -10.89
CA PHE A 27 -19.14 -15.29 -9.90
C PHE A 27 -19.97 -14.05 -10.23
N PHE A 28 -19.43 -13.14 -11.03
CA PHE A 28 -20.06 -11.87 -11.38
C PHE A 28 -20.72 -11.89 -12.75
N ASN A 29 -20.56 -12.98 -13.51
CA ASN A 29 -21.11 -13.10 -14.86
C ASN A 29 -22.59 -13.47 -14.82
N ASP A 30 -23.39 -12.82 -15.65
CA ASP A 30 -24.78 -13.15 -15.87
C ASP A 30 -24.92 -13.99 -17.14
N SER A 31 -25.11 -15.30 -16.98
CA SER A 31 -25.25 -16.24 -18.12
C SER A 31 -26.52 -16.00 -18.96
N ASN A 32 -27.47 -15.19 -18.48
CA ASN A 32 -28.70 -14.84 -19.20
C ASN A 32 -28.56 -13.56 -20.01
N SER A 33 -27.46 -12.81 -19.81
CA SER A 33 -27.19 -11.60 -20.59
C SER A 33 -26.50 -11.91 -21.90
N PRO A 34 -26.88 -11.24 -23.02
CA PRO A 34 -26.15 -11.37 -24.29
C PRO A 34 -24.69 -10.90 -24.12
N PHE A 35 -23.79 -11.50 -24.89
CA PHE A 35 -22.35 -11.12 -24.86
C PHE A 35 -22.08 -9.63 -25.04
N SER A 36 -22.94 -8.92 -25.77
CA SER A 36 -22.83 -7.46 -25.98
C SER A 36 -23.31 -6.62 -24.79
N ALA A 37 -23.94 -7.25 -23.79
CA ALA A 37 -24.54 -6.57 -22.65
C ALA A 37 -24.00 -7.14 -21.32
N HIS A 38 -22.70 -6.93 -21.02
CA HIS A 38 -22.10 -7.17 -19.70
C HIS A 38 -21.79 -8.62 -19.31
N ALA A 39 -21.46 -9.49 -20.26
CA ALA A 39 -21.01 -10.84 -19.92
C ALA A 39 -19.74 -10.87 -19.05
N GLU A 40 -18.88 -9.85 -19.16
CA GLU A 40 -17.58 -9.76 -18.51
C GLU A 40 -17.57 -8.87 -17.24
N ARG A 41 -18.54 -9.04 -16.38
CA ARG A 41 -18.65 -8.26 -15.13
C ARG A 41 -17.47 -8.50 -14.16
N SER A 42 -16.83 -9.66 -14.23
CA SER A 42 -15.61 -9.94 -13.46
C SER A 42 -14.48 -8.98 -13.79
N MET A 43 -14.29 -8.67 -15.08
CA MET A 43 -13.29 -7.68 -15.51
C MET A 43 -13.66 -6.26 -15.08
N ASP A 44 -14.95 -5.94 -15.03
CA ASP A 44 -15.44 -4.66 -14.57
C ASP A 44 -15.19 -4.43 -13.07
N VAL A 45 -15.37 -5.49 -12.25
CA VAL A 45 -14.98 -5.45 -10.81
C VAL A 45 -13.47 -5.39 -10.65
N ALA A 46 -12.72 -6.22 -11.40
CA ALA A 46 -11.26 -6.26 -11.35
C ALA A 46 -10.63 -4.91 -11.73
N ALA A 47 -11.20 -4.22 -12.73
CA ALA A 47 -10.69 -2.93 -13.18
C ALA A 47 -10.71 -1.87 -12.06
N LYS A 48 -11.72 -1.90 -11.19
CA LYS A 48 -11.82 -0.99 -10.07
C LYS A 48 -10.77 -1.24 -8.98
N VAL A 49 -10.42 -2.49 -8.75
CA VAL A 49 -9.31 -2.84 -7.85
C VAL A 49 -7.96 -2.54 -8.51
N PHE A 50 -7.87 -2.65 -9.85
CA PHE A 50 -6.62 -2.47 -10.58
C PHE A 50 -6.15 -1.02 -10.67
N THR A 51 -7.03 -0.02 -10.52
CA THR A 51 -6.67 1.40 -10.60
C THR A 51 -5.54 1.76 -9.63
N ALA A 52 -5.60 1.29 -8.39
CA ALA A 52 -4.53 1.46 -7.41
C ALA A 52 -3.18 0.86 -7.83
N SER A 53 -3.18 -0.19 -8.67
CA SER A 53 -1.94 -0.85 -9.11
C SER A 53 -1.18 -0.08 -10.17
N ILE A 54 -1.84 0.71 -11.01
CA ILE A 54 -1.20 1.33 -12.18
C ILE A 54 -0.06 2.24 -11.73
N GLU A 55 -0.32 3.06 -10.74
CA GLU A 55 0.63 4.04 -10.22
C GLU A 55 1.73 3.40 -9.38
N GLU A 56 1.45 2.29 -8.69
CA GLU A 56 2.44 1.50 -8.00
C GLU A 56 3.53 0.97 -8.96
N PHE A 57 3.17 0.67 -10.21
CA PHE A 57 4.12 0.19 -11.22
C PHE A 57 4.80 1.30 -12.00
N TYR A 58 4.15 2.44 -12.18
CA TYR A 58 4.66 3.53 -13.01
C TYR A 58 4.11 4.88 -12.56
N ASP A 59 4.99 5.72 -12.03
CA ASP A 59 4.71 7.12 -11.76
C ASP A 59 5.04 7.96 -13.00
N PRO A 60 4.07 8.68 -13.60
CA PRO A 60 4.26 9.41 -14.85
C PRO A 60 5.22 10.60 -14.73
N ARG A 61 5.44 11.12 -13.53
CA ARG A 61 6.34 12.24 -13.27
C ARG A 61 7.81 11.84 -13.24
N THR A 62 8.08 10.61 -12.85
CA THR A 62 9.44 10.12 -12.64
C THR A 62 9.83 9.00 -13.61
N GLY A 63 8.86 8.35 -14.23
CA GLY A 63 9.05 7.20 -15.12
C GLY A 63 9.47 5.92 -14.40
N VAL A 64 9.29 5.85 -13.07
CA VAL A 64 9.67 4.67 -12.27
C VAL A 64 8.53 4.23 -11.35
N SER A 65 8.65 3.04 -10.78
CA SER A 65 7.66 2.51 -9.82
C SER A 65 7.76 3.21 -8.45
N HIS A 66 6.68 3.20 -7.67
CA HIS A 66 6.67 3.67 -6.29
C HIS A 66 7.69 2.90 -5.43
N ARG A 67 7.93 1.62 -5.72
CA ARG A 67 9.00 0.86 -5.09
C ARG A 67 10.37 1.49 -5.30
N THR A 68 10.68 1.95 -6.51
CA THR A 68 11.95 2.65 -6.83
C THR A 68 12.03 3.97 -6.07
N LEU A 69 10.93 4.72 -5.99
CA LEU A 69 10.86 5.97 -5.22
C LEU A 69 11.12 5.74 -3.72
N SER A 70 10.53 4.68 -3.15
CA SER A 70 10.72 4.33 -1.74
C SER A 70 12.17 3.92 -1.42
N TYR A 71 12.85 3.23 -2.35
CA TYR A 71 14.27 2.92 -2.19
C TYR A 71 15.15 4.18 -2.30
N ALA A 72 14.84 5.09 -3.22
CA ALA A 72 15.55 6.36 -3.32
C ALA A 72 15.44 7.19 -2.03
N LEU A 73 14.28 7.12 -1.35
CA LEU A 73 14.13 7.69 -0.02
C LEU A 73 15.08 7.02 0.99
N LEU A 74 15.11 5.67 1.03
CA LEU A 74 15.99 4.93 1.95
C LEU A 74 17.47 5.25 1.71
N ASP A 75 17.90 5.36 0.47
CA ASP A 75 19.27 5.72 0.11
C ASP A 75 19.64 7.12 0.69
N LYS A 76 18.74 8.09 0.59
CA LYS A 76 18.96 9.42 1.15
C LYS A 76 18.91 9.45 2.67
N LEU A 77 18.08 8.63 3.29
CA LEU A 77 18.10 8.48 4.75
C LEU A 77 19.38 7.81 5.25
N ALA A 78 19.89 6.82 4.52
CA ALA A 78 21.19 6.19 4.81
C ALA A 78 22.35 7.18 4.66
N GLU A 79 22.34 8.00 3.60
CA GLU A 79 23.31 9.07 3.38
C GLU A 79 23.29 10.08 4.54
N TYR A 80 22.11 10.57 4.94
CA TYR A 80 21.97 11.48 6.06
C TYR A 80 22.49 10.90 7.38
N ALA A 81 22.21 9.61 7.62
CA ALA A 81 22.64 8.92 8.83
C ALA A 81 24.12 8.46 8.78
N GLY A 82 24.84 8.69 7.69
CA GLY A 82 26.22 8.26 7.53
C GLY A 82 26.42 6.74 7.55
N LEU A 83 25.40 5.96 7.11
CA LEU A 83 25.44 4.51 7.14
C LEU A 83 26.37 3.97 6.06
N SER A 84 27.20 2.98 6.40
CA SER A 84 27.98 2.22 5.44
C SER A 84 27.10 1.26 4.66
N ALA A 85 27.57 0.76 3.50
CA ALA A 85 26.88 -0.27 2.73
C ALA A 85 26.61 -1.54 3.55
N ILE A 86 27.50 -1.89 4.49
CA ILE A 86 27.33 -3.03 5.40
C ILE A 86 26.19 -2.78 6.37
N ASP A 87 26.08 -1.55 6.91
CA ASP A 87 24.99 -1.18 7.81
C ASP A 87 23.65 -1.21 7.07
N VAL A 88 23.61 -0.66 5.85
CA VAL A 88 22.42 -0.71 5.00
C VAL A 88 22.00 -2.15 4.73
N ALA A 89 22.95 -3.02 4.33
CA ALA A 89 22.64 -4.43 4.08
C ALA A 89 22.10 -5.14 5.33
N ARG A 90 22.70 -4.89 6.51
CA ARG A 90 22.25 -5.44 7.78
C ARG A 90 20.84 -4.97 8.15
N LEU A 91 20.57 -3.68 7.98
CA LEU A 91 19.25 -3.12 8.24
C LEU A 91 18.20 -3.57 7.23
N SER A 92 18.59 -3.93 6.01
CA SER A 92 17.69 -4.40 4.97
C SER A 92 17.19 -5.82 5.17
N SER A 93 17.83 -6.60 6.06
CA SER A 93 17.30 -7.92 6.44
C SER A 93 16.05 -7.74 7.31
N PRO A 94 14.91 -8.33 6.93
CA PRO A 94 13.70 -8.26 7.76
C PRO A 94 13.94 -8.98 9.10
N GLU A 95 13.51 -8.34 10.19
CA GLU A 95 13.40 -9.01 11.48
C GLU A 95 12.30 -10.10 11.40
N GLY A 96 12.37 -11.12 12.27
CA GLY A 96 11.40 -12.22 12.26
C GLY A 96 9.94 -11.74 12.35
N TRP A 97 9.68 -10.76 13.22
CA TRP A 97 8.35 -10.20 13.38
C TRP A 97 7.83 -9.51 12.09
N LEU A 98 8.72 -8.89 11.31
CA LEU A 98 8.32 -8.27 10.05
C LEU A 98 7.93 -9.31 9.01
N SER A 99 8.64 -10.45 8.95
CA SER A 99 8.27 -11.56 8.08
C SER A 99 6.88 -12.13 8.43
N GLU A 100 6.54 -12.19 9.72
CA GLU A 100 5.20 -12.61 10.18
C GLU A 100 4.13 -11.61 9.73
N VAL A 101 4.38 -10.31 9.86
CA VAL A 101 3.46 -9.26 9.39
C VAL A 101 3.28 -9.32 7.87
N LEU A 102 4.37 -9.51 7.11
CA LEU A 102 4.30 -9.66 5.66
C LEU A 102 3.47 -10.89 5.23
N ALA A 103 3.61 -12.01 5.93
CA ALA A 103 2.78 -13.19 5.70
C ALA A 103 1.29 -12.94 6.00
N MET A 104 0.97 -12.08 6.99
CA MET A 104 -0.41 -11.65 7.23
C MET A 104 -0.94 -10.79 6.07
N VAL A 105 -0.12 -9.90 5.48
CA VAL A 105 -0.50 -9.13 4.28
C VAL A 105 -0.78 -10.06 3.10
N GLU A 106 0.09 -11.04 2.84
CA GLU A 106 -0.13 -12.05 1.81
C GLU A 106 -1.42 -12.83 2.03
N THR A 107 -1.71 -13.18 3.30
CA THR A 107 -2.98 -13.85 3.67
C THR A 107 -4.19 -12.95 3.41
N GLY A 108 -4.07 -11.66 3.67
CA GLY A 108 -5.13 -10.66 3.43
C GLY A 108 -5.53 -10.56 1.97
N TYR A 109 -4.56 -10.61 1.07
CA TYR A 109 -4.79 -10.62 -0.38
C TYR A 109 -5.01 -12.04 -0.95
N GLY A 110 -4.81 -13.08 -0.14
CA GLY A 110 -4.95 -14.47 -0.57
C GLY A 110 -6.39 -14.80 -0.95
N ALA A 111 -6.66 -14.82 -2.26
CA ALA A 111 -7.96 -15.16 -2.83
C ALA A 111 -7.78 -16.04 -4.06
N THR A 112 -8.75 -16.91 -4.31
CA THR A 112 -8.78 -17.77 -5.49
C THR A 112 -10.01 -17.48 -6.33
N SER A 113 -9.91 -17.65 -7.64
CA SER A 113 -10.99 -17.35 -8.60
C SER A 113 -12.22 -18.25 -8.46
N ASP A 114 -12.15 -19.32 -7.69
CA ASP A 114 -13.21 -20.29 -7.43
C ASP A 114 -13.85 -20.16 -6.02
N ASP A 115 -13.42 -19.17 -5.21
CA ASP A 115 -14.00 -18.90 -3.89
C ASP A 115 -14.43 -17.41 -3.77
N LEU A 116 -15.75 -17.18 -3.99
CA LEU A 116 -16.33 -15.83 -3.89
C LEU A 116 -16.14 -15.20 -2.51
N ALA A 117 -16.22 -15.98 -1.44
CA ALA A 117 -16.05 -15.43 -0.09
C ALA A 117 -14.61 -14.98 0.16
N SER A 118 -13.60 -15.68 -0.37
CA SER A 118 -12.21 -15.27 -0.30
C SER A 118 -11.95 -14.01 -1.12
N LEU A 119 -12.55 -13.90 -2.32
CA LEU A 119 -12.44 -12.70 -3.16
C LEU A 119 -13.00 -11.46 -2.44
N VAL A 120 -14.23 -11.55 -1.90
CA VAL A 120 -14.87 -10.41 -1.22
C VAL A 120 -14.11 -10.01 0.04
N ARG A 121 -13.59 -10.99 0.79
CA ARG A 121 -12.75 -10.71 1.96
C ARG A 121 -11.45 -10.01 1.57
N ALA A 122 -10.77 -10.45 0.52
CA ALA A 122 -9.55 -9.81 0.04
C ALA A 122 -9.82 -8.41 -0.53
N MET A 123 -10.97 -8.19 -1.19
CA MET A 123 -11.40 -6.85 -1.60
C MET A 123 -11.65 -5.92 -0.39
N GLY A 124 -12.24 -6.45 0.69
CA GLY A 124 -12.40 -5.70 1.95
C GLY A 124 -11.06 -5.37 2.61
N PHE A 125 -10.08 -6.27 2.55
CA PHE A 125 -8.72 -6.02 3.00
C PHE A 125 -8.05 -4.91 2.17
N HIS A 126 -8.19 -4.96 0.85
CA HIS A 126 -7.69 -3.93 -0.07
C HIS A 126 -8.36 -2.57 0.19
N ALA A 127 -9.69 -2.51 0.33
CA ALA A 127 -10.40 -1.27 0.63
C ALA A 127 -9.93 -0.64 1.95
N ALA A 128 -9.60 -1.46 2.97
CA ALA A 128 -9.01 -0.97 4.21
C ALA A 128 -7.59 -0.41 3.99
N ALA A 129 -6.77 -1.08 3.17
CA ALA A 129 -5.42 -0.62 2.85
C ALA A 129 -5.44 0.76 2.18
N GLU A 130 -6.31 0.95 1.18
CA GLU A 130 -6.45 2.23 0.48
C GLU A 130 -7.03 3.34 1.39
N THR A 131 -8.00 3.01 2.25
CA THR A 131 -8.66 4.00 3.12
C THR A 131 -7.78 4.44 4.30
N ILE A 132 -6.98 3.53 4.86
CA ILE A 132 -6.20 3.78 6.08
C ILE A 132 -4.75 4.11 5.75
N GLY A 133 -4.18 3.54 4.69
CA GLY A 133 -2.78 3.72 4.29
C GLY A 133 -2.41 5.17 4.01
N GLU A 134 -3.34 5.95 3.47
CA GLU A 134 -3.22 7.40 3.29
C GLU A 134 -2.87 8.13 4.59
N ASN A 135 -3.50 7.76 5.71
CA ASN A 135 -3.25 8.37 7.01
C ASN A 135 -1.85 8.07 7.54
N GLU A 136 -1.29 6.89 7.22
CA GLU A 136 0.07 6.52 7.63
C GLU A 136 1.10 7.48 7.03
N CYS A 137 1.02 7.71 5.73
CA CYS A 137 1.92 8.63 5.02
C CYS A 137 1.73 10.08 5.47
N SER A 138 0.51 10.51 5.74
CA SER A 138 0.20 11.84 6.27
C SER A 138 0.81 12.05 7.66
N ILE A 139 0.70 11.07 8.56
CA ILE A 139 1.32 11.13 9.89
C ILE A 139 2.84 11.16 9.77
N ILE A 140 3.42 10.31 8.93
CA ILE A 140 4.86 10.27 8.68
C ILE A 140 5.35 11.61 8.13
N ASN A 141 4.62 12.20 7.17
CA ASN A 141 4.95 13.51 6.62
C ASN A 141 4.89 14.60 7.69
N SER A 142 3.85 14.63 8.51
CA SER A 142 3.72 15.60 9.60
C SER A 142 4.87 15.48 10.58
N VAL A 143 5.08 14.30 11.16
CA VAL A 143 6.03 14.09 12.26
C VAL A 143 7.48 14.18 11.81
N LEU A 144 7.84 13.55 10.68
CA LEU A 144 9.23 13.42 10.25
C LEU A 144 9.70 14.53 9.31
N PHE A 145 8.79 15.26 8.67
CA PHE A 145 9.17 16.30 7.73
C PHE A 145 8.66 17.69 8.14
N THR A 146 7.35 17.84 8.35
CA THR A 146 6.76 19.15 8.65
C THR A 146 7.25 19.69 10.02
N GLU A 147 7.18 18.86 11.06
CA GLU A 147 7.66 19.24 12.40
C GLU A 147 9.19 19.38 12.45
N GLN A 148 9.91 18.60 11.66
CA GLN A 148 11.37 18.63 11.58
C GLN A 148 11.93 19.65 10.56
N ARG A 149 11.09 20.47 9.95
CA ARG A 149 11.47 21.36 8.84
C ARG A 149 12.62 22.34 9.15
N HIS A 150 12.85 22.66 10.43
CA HIS A 150 13.89 23.59 10.90
C HIS A 150 15.10 22.86 11.49
N THR A 151 15.17 21.54 11.36
CA THR A 151 16.31 20.74 11.79
C THR A 151 17.28 20.47 10.64
N ALA A 152 18.48 19.98 10.96
CA ALA A 152 19.46 19.56 9.96
C ALA A 152 18.88 18.47 9.02
N PHE A 153 18.04 17.58 9.55
CA PHE A 153 17.34 16.58 8.76
C PHE A 153 16.37 17.21 7.75
N GLY A 154 15.49 18.09 8.21
CA GLY A 154 14.55 18.79 7.33
C GLY A 154 15.26 19.61 6.25
N ASP A 155 16.37 20.27 6.60
CA ASP A 155 17.21 21.00 5.62
C ASP A 155 17.84 20.06 4.61
N PHE A 156 18.37 18.92 5.05
CA PHE A 156 18.94 17.92 4.18
C PHE A 156 17.92 17.40 3.17
N ILE A 157 16.74 16.96 3.61
CA ILE A 157 15.69 16.43 2.74
C ILE A 157 15.22 17.48 1.73
N ARG A 158 15.01 18.74 2.15
CA ARG A 158 14.58 19.82 1.23
C ARG A 158 15.59 20.15 0.14
N ARG A 159 16.89 20.08 0.44
CA ARG A 159 17.97 20.36 -0.51
C ARG A 159 18.30 19.15 -1.38
N SER A 160 18.00 17.95 -0.91
CA SER A 160 18.28 16.71 -1.65
C SER A 160 17.38 16.58 -2.85
N LYS A 161 17.92 16.04 -3.93
CA LYS A 161 17.22 15.71 -5.15
C LYS A 161 17.59 14.30 -5.60
N VAL A 162 16.65 13.62 -6.21
CA VAL A 162 16.84 12.33 -6.87
C VAL A 162 16.41 12.48 -8.32
N ALA A 163 17.30 12.15 -9.24
CA ALA A 163 17.05 12.20 -10.67
C ALA A 163 16.67 10.82 -11.20
N PHE A 164 15.62 10.78 -12.00
CA PHE A 164 15.15 9.60 -12.73
C PHE A 164 15.09 9.93 -14.23
N ALA A 165 14.71 8.94 -15.05
CA ALA A 165 14.69 9.11 -16.51
C ALA A 165 13.78 10.27 -16.96
N GLU A 166 12.59 10.39 -16.37
CA GLU A 166 11.57 11.36 -16.77
C GLU A 166 11.60 12.66 -15.95
N GLY A 167 12.32 12.68 -14.81
CA GLY A 167 12.32 13.86 -13.97
C GLY A 167 13.19 13.81 -12.73
N THR A 168 13.17 14.92 -11.99
CA THR A 168 13.89 15.08 -10.75
C THR A 168 12.91 15.47 -9.64
N VAL A 169 12.90 14.72 -8.55
CA VAL A 169 11.99 14.94 -7.42
C VAL A 169 12.73 15.04 -6.08
N SER A 170 12.02 15.46 -5.05
CA SER A 170 12.49 15.31 -3.67
C SER A 170 12.58 13.82 -3.31
N PRO A 171 13.55 13.38 -2.50
CA PRO A 171 13.54 12.01 -1.97
C PRO A 171 12.29 11.71 -1.12
N TRP A 172 11.64 12.75 -0.57
CA TRP A 172 10.41 12.66 0.21
C TRP A 172 9.14 12.55 -0.65
N TYR A 173 9.27 12.62 -1.98
CA TYR A 173 8.17 12.65 -2.94
C TYR A 173 7.23 11.44 -2.77
N TRP A 174 7.77 10.24 -2.58
CA TRP A 174 6.97 9.02 -2.35
C TRP A 174 6.00 9.15 -1.15
N ILE A 175 6.45 9.73 -0.04
CA ILE A 175 5.57 9.96 1.13
C ILE A 175 4.48 10.98 0.83
N VAL A 176 4.81 12.04 0.08
CA VAL A 176 3.86 13.13 -0.19
C VAL A 176 2.74 12.69 -1.12
N ILE A 177 3.03 11.89 -2.14
CA ILE A 177 2.01 11.44 -3.10
C ILE A 177 1.00 10.46 -2.47
N HIS A 178 1.37 9.77 -1.38
CA HIS A 178 0.49 8.88 -0.63
C HIS A 178 -0.18 9.57 0.59
N GLY A 179 0.05 10.85 0.82
CA GLY A 179 -0.52 11.58 1.95
C GLY A 179 -1.66 12.51 1.54
N THR A 180 -2.57 12.78 2.48
CA THR A 180 -3.80 13.56 2.31
C THR A 180 -3.61 15.07 2.09
N GLU A 181 -2.42 15.62 2.20
CA GLU A 181 -2.20 17.09 2.14
C GLU A 181 -2.54 17.71 0.77
N THR A 182 -2.79 16.89 -0.23
CA THR A 182 -3.31 17.32 -1.52
C THR A 182 -4.76 16.88 -1.63
N THR A 183 -5.71 17.80 -1.58
CA THR A 183 -7.15 17.56 -1.80
C THR A 183 -7.49 16.90 -3.15
N THR A 184 -6.51 16.52 -3.90
CA THR A 184 -6.53 15.81 -5.18
C THR A 184 -5.63 14.59 -5.12
N GLY A 185 -5.42 14.01 -3.94
CA GLY A 185 -4.55 12.84 -3.76
C GLY A 185 -5.13 11.61 -4.49
N ILE A 186 -4.29 10.93 -5.20
CA ILE A 186 -4.49 9.66 -5.90
C ILE A 186 -5.18 8.63 -5.00
N GLU A 187 -4.81 8.57 -3.73
CA GLU A 187 -5.35 7.64 -2.73
C GLU A 187 -6.86 7.82 -2.46
N VAL A 188 -7.39 9.04 -2.56
CA VAL A 188 -8.84 9.27 -2.41
C VAL A 188 -9.62 8.59 -3.53
N GLU A 189 -9.08 8.59 -4.75
CA GLU A 189 -9.68 7.90 -5.89
C GLU A 189 -9.56 6.39 -5.74
N HIS A 190 -8.43 5.88 -5.25
CA HIS A 190 -8.22 4.46 -4.99
C HIS A 190 -9.17 3.91 -3.94
N ALA A 191 -9.35 4.61 -2.82
CA ALA A 191 -10.32 4.22 -1.78
C ALA A 191 -11.75 4.19 -2.32
N ALA A 192 -12.14 5.21 -3.12
CA ALA A 192 -13.45 5.26 -3.75
C ALA A 192 -13.65 4.10 -4.75
N ASP A 193 -12.64 3.79 -5.56
CA ASP A 193 -12.67 2.69 -6.53
C ASP A 193 -12.72 1.32 -5.83
N ALA A 194 -11.99 1.12 -4.74
CA ALA A 194 -12.06 -0.11 -3.95
C ALA A 194 -13.46 -0.33 -3.34
N LEU A 195 -14.12 0.74 -2.87
CA LEU A 195 -15.51 0.68 -2.39
C LEU A 195 -16.49 0.46 -3.55
N ASP A 196 -16.28 1.09 -4.71
CA ASP A 196 -17.10 0.85 -5.91
C ASP A 196 -17.00 -0.60 -6.38
N ALA A 197 -15.82 -1.21 -6.30
CA ALA A 197 -15.65 -2.64 -6.57
C ALA A 197 -16.55 -3.51 -5.68
N LEU A 198 -16.63 -3.23 -4.37
CA LEU A 198 -17.52 -3.93 -3.43
C LEU A 198 -19.00 -3.68 -3.75
N ASN A 199 -19.39 -2.46 -4.13
CA ASN A 199 -20.75 -2.14 -4.57
C ASN A 199 -21.13 -2.93 -5.83
N ARG A 200 -20.18 -3.13 -6.76
CA ARG A 200 -20.40 -3.98 -7.94
C ARG A 200 -20.55 -5.45 -7.57
N VAL A 201 -19.86 -5.95 -6.55
CA VAL A 201 -20.09 -7.31 -6.02
C VAL A 201 -21.53 -7.47 -5.56
N VAL A 202 -22.10 -6.50 -4.83
CA VAL A 202 -23.50 -6.51 -4.42
C VAL A 202 -24.42 -6.57 -5.64
N ALA A 203 -24.12 -5.77 -6.66
CA ALA A 203 -24.95 -5.68 -7.86
C ALA A 203 -24.86 -6.92 -8.78
N TYR A 204 -23.70 -7.60 -8.82
CA TYR A 204 -23.41 -8.62 -9.84
C TYR A 204 -23.36 -10.04 -9.29
N SER A 205 -23.18 -10.22 -7.98
CA SER A 205 -23.10 -11.56 -7.37
C SER A 205 -24.43 -12.03 -6.82
N ARG A 206 -24.45 -13.26 -6.30
CA ARG A 206 -25.62 -13.83 -5.61
C ARG A 206 -25.62 -13.56 -4.11
N LEU A 207 -24.64 -12.84 -3.61
CA LEU A 207 -24.57 -12.47 -2.19
C LEU A 207 -25.55 -11.34 -1.90
N SER A 208 -26.18 -11.39 -0.71
CA SER A 208 -26.89 -10.22 -0.21
C SER A 208 -25.90 -9.12 0.21
N GLU A 209 -26.40 -7.89 0.29
CA GLU A 209 -25.60 -6.75 0.81
C GLU A 209 -25.01 -7.07 2.18
N GLU A 210 -25.79 -7.65 3.10
CA GLU A 210 -25.32 -8.04 4.44
C GLU A 210 -24.17 -9.06 4.37
N GLN A 211 -24.23 -10.02 3.44
CA GLN A 211 -23.16 -11.00 3.26
C GLN A 211 -21.87 -10.35 2.71
N VAL A 212 -22.00 -9.41 1.77
CA VAL A 212 -20.85 -8.66 1.25
C VAL A 212 -20.24 -7.81 2.34
N VAL A 213 -21.04 -7.10 3.12
CA VAL A 213 -20.59 -6.28 4.25
C VAL A 213 -19.88 -7.14 5.31
N ASP A 214 -20.43 -8.30 5.68
CA ASP A 214 -19.78 -9.20 6.66
C ASP A 214 -18.42 -9.70 6.16
N LEU A 215 -18.37 -10.18 4.90
CA LEU A 215 -17.13 -10.69 4.31
C LEU A 215 -16.08 -9.60 4.13
N ALA A 216 -16.45 -8.46 3.58
CA ALA A 216 -15.56 -7.31 3.43
C ALA A 216 -15.09 -6.78 4.79
N GLY A 217 -15.99 -6.72 5.78
CA GLY A 217 -15.67 -6.32 7.14
C GLY A 217 -14.64 -7.24 7.82
N ARG A 218 -14.65 -8.54 7.53
CA ARG A 218 -13.61 -9.47 7.99
C ARG A 218 -12.25 -9.15 7.36
N GLY A 219 -12.23 -8.79 6.09
CA GLY A 219 -11.02 -8.33 5.40
C GLY A 219 -10.47 -7.05 6.02
N PHE A 220 -11.36 -6.07 6.26
CA PHE A 220 -11.02 -4.81 6.91
C PHE A 220 -10.45 -5.02 8.33
N ALA A 221 -11.08 -5.90 9.11
CA ALA A 221 -10.59 -6.26 10.46
C ALA A 221 -9.21 -6.93 10.40
N LEU A 222 -8.94 -7.78 9.40
CA LEU A 222 -7.64 -8.39 9.21
C LEU A 222 -6.57 -7.32 8.89
N PHE A 223 -6.87 -6.36 8.02
CA PHE A 223 -5.95 -5.23 7.76
C PHE A 223 -5.62 -4.46 9.04
N SER A 224 -6.63 -4.14 9.85
CA SER A 224 -6.42 -3.46 11.14
C SER A 224 -5.52 -4.25 12.09
N GLN A 225 -5.61 -5.59 12.08
CA GLN A 225 -4.72 -6.46 12.84
C GLN A 225 -3.28 -6.40 12.32
N VAL A 226 -3.10 -6.45 10.99
CA VAL A 226 -1.80 -6.32 10.32
C VAL A 226 -1.15 -4.99 10.70
N GLN A 227 -1.87 -3.89 10.57
CA GLN A 227 -1.40 -2.55 10.91
C GLN A 227 -1.00 -2.44 12.38
N THR A 228 -1.86 -2.92 13.28
CA THR A 228 -1.59 -2.95 14.72
C THR A 228 -0.34 -3.78 15.03
N ALA A 229 -0.20 -4.95 14.42
CA ALA A 229 0.97 -5.80 14.60
C ALA A 229 2.24 -5.11 14.12
N PHE A 230 2.20 -4.46 12.95
CA PHE A 230 3.33 -3.72 12.41
C PHE A 230 3.79 -2.61 13.37
N PHE A 231 2.91 -1.69 13.72
CA PHE A 231 3.28 -0.52 14.53
C PHE A 231 3.66 -0.90 15.96
N SER A 232 2.99 -1.88 16.56
CA SER A 232 3.35 -2.36 17.90
C SER A 232 4.74 -3.02 17.95
N ASN A 233 5.10 -3.80 16.93
CA ASN A 233 6.42 -4.42 16.87
C ASN A 233 7.51 -3.40 16.50
N ALA A 234 7.22 -2.46 15.62
CA ALA A 234 8.13 -1.36 15.29
C ALA A 234 8.43 -0.49 16.53
N GLN A 235 7.41 -0.19 17.34
CA GLN A 235 7.59 0.52 18.60
C GLN A 235 8.49 -0.26 19.57
N LYS A 236 8.22 -1.56 19.79
CA LYS A 236 9.07 -2.41 20.65
C LYS A 236 10.51 -2.46 20.16
N GLU A 237 10.73 -2.56 18.84
CA GLU A 237 12.09 -2.54 18.28
C GLU A 237 12.80 -1.23 18.58
N LEU A 238 12.13 -0.08 18.52
CA LEU A 238 12.68 1.22 18.86
C LEU A 238 13.01 1.34 20.36
N GLU A 239 12.15 0.83 21.23
CA GLU A 239 12.37 0.83 22.70
C GLU A 239 13.55 -0.05 23.11
N LEU A 240 13.74 -1.20 22.45
CA LEU A 240 14.86 -2.12 22.70
C LEU A 240 16.20 -1.64 22.13
N ARG A 241 16.17 -0.74 21.15
CA ARG A 241 17.35 -0.09 20.58
C ARG A 241 17.38 1.37 21.03
N PRO A 242 17.71 1.67 22.31
CA PRO A 242 17.89 3.05 22.72
C PRO A 242 18.87 3.66 21.75
N LEU A 243 18.50 4.80 21.16
CA LEU A 243 19.32 5.58 20.26
C LEU A 243 20.71 5.72 20.90
N GLN A 244 21.66 4.90 20.48
CA GLN A 244 23.05 5.27 20.56
C GLN A 244 23.17 6.44 19.57
N LEU A 245 22.75 7.62 20.04
CA LEU A 245 23.17 8.87 19.47
C LEU A 245 24.70 8.83 19.49
N VAL A 246 25.27 8.40 18.38
CA VAL A 246 26.66 8.67 18.07
C VAL A 246 26.71 10.17 17.88
N MET A 247 26.86 10.87 19.00
CA MET A 247 27.38 12.23 19.02
C MET A 247 28.86 12.08 18.69
N ALA A 248 29.19 12.19 17.43
CA ALA A 248 30.51 12.44 16.93
C ALA A 248 30.51 13.78 16.20
#